data_0a1f586bf2d97bb68092e7cc9543ec28
#
_entry.id   0a1f586bf2d97bb68092e7cc9543ec28
#
_cell.length_a   1.000
_cell.length_b   1.000
_cell.length_c   1.000
_cell.angle_alpha   90.00
_cell.angle_beta   90.00
_cell.angle_gamma   90.00
#
_symmetry.space_group_name_H-M   'P 1'
#
loop_
_entity.id
_entity.type
_entity.pdbx_description
1 polymer ?
#
loop_
_entity_poly.entity_id
_entity_poly.type
_entity_poly.pdbx_seq_one_letter_code
_entity_poly.pdbx_strand_id
1 'polypeptide(L)'
;MKTVNIYTDGACRGNPGDGGWGALIEYEDVSKEYFGGEKNTTNNKMELRAAIEALKALKEPCIVNLTTDSKYVMQGITSWIENWKKNNWKNSAKKDVKNKDLWVQLDEYVLKHDVKWHWVKGHSGHKQNEIADQLSLIHISEPTRHDQIS
;
A
#
# COMPACT_ATOMS: atom_id res chain seq x y z
N MET A 1 0.94 5.78 -22.26
CA MET A 1 0.39 5.16 -21.04
C MET A 1 -0.40 6.21 -20.27
N LYS A 2 -1.46 5.77 -19.62
CA LYS A 2 -2.24 6.65 -18.77
C LYS A 2 -1.44 7.01 -17.52
N THR A 3 -1.65 8.22 -17.04
CA THR A 3 -1.07 8.65 -15.76
C THR A 3 -2.18 8.66 -14.70
N VAL A 4 -1.96 7.93 -13.63
CA VAL A 4 -2.91 7.86 -12.52
C VAL A 4 -2.25 8.31 -11.23
N ASN A 5 -3.03 8.88 -10.33
CA ASN A 5 -2.58 9.25 -9.00
C ASN A 5 -3.22 8.32 -7.99
N ILE A 6 -2.41 7.76 -7.11
CA ILE A 6 -2.87 6.83 -6.08
C ILE A 6 -2.44 7.36 -4.71
N TYR A 7 -3.34 7.28 -3.75
CA TYR A 7 -3.09 7.69 -2.37
C TYR A 7 -3.49 6.53 -1.48
N THR A 8 -2.59 6.09 -0.61
CA THR A 8 -2.79 4.88 0.20
C THR A 8 -2.59 5.15 1.67
N ASP A 9 -3.28 4.36 2.51
CA ASP A 9 -3.05 4.38 3.94
C ASP A 9 -3.46 3.05 4.55
N GLY A 10 -2.87 2.74 5.70
CA GLY A 10 -3.20 1.57 6.47
C GLY A 10 -3.22 1.89 7.94
N ALA A 11 -4.03 1.17 8.70
CA ALA A 11 -4.16 1.38 10.14
C ALA A 11 -4.40 0.04 10.82
N CYS A 12 -4.09 0.00 12.12
CA CYS A 12 -4.26 -1.21 12.90
C CYS A 12 -4.58 -0.83 14.35
N ARG A 13 -5.54 -1.53 14.94
CA ARG A 13 -5.84 -1.38 16.37
C ARG A 13 -4.98 -2.37 17.13
N GLY A 14 -3.98 -1.87 17.82
CA GLY A 14 -2.96 -2.72 18.39
C GLY A 14 -1.97 -3.12 17.30
N ASN A 15 -0.95 -3.87 17.67
CA ASN A 15 0.08 -4.22 16.72
C ASN A 15 0.79 -5.49 17.20
N PRO A 16 0.20 -6.70 16.96
CA PRO A 16 -0.88 -6.97 16.01
C PRO A 16 -2.28 -6.72 16.55
N GLY A 17 -3.23 -6.67 15.62
CA GLY A 17 -4.63 -6.49 15.95
C GLY A 17 -5.46 -6.42 14.68
N ASP A 18 -6.69 -5.96 14.80
CA ASP A 18 -7.56 -5.77 13.63
C ASP A 18 -7.08 -4.55 12.86
N GLY A 19 -6.97 -4.69 11.55
CA GLY A 19 -6.49 -3.60 10.70
C GLY A 19 -7.38 -3.33 9.52
N GLY A 20 -7.12 -2.19 8.89
CA GLY A 20 -7.80 -1.79 7.67
C GLY A 20 -6.86 -1.03 6.76
N TRP A 21 -7.20 -0.98 5.48
CA TRP A 21 -6.44 -0.23 4.50
C TRP A 21 -7.40 0.49 3.57
N GLY A 22 -6.91 1.58 2.98
CA GLY A 22 -7.67 2.36 2.02
C GLY A 22 -6.79 2.89 0.92
N ALA A 23 -7.38 3.06 -0.25
CA ALA A 23 -6.69 3.64 -1.40
C ALA A 23 -7.66 4.47 -2.22
N LEU A 24 -7.20 5.62 -2.67
CA LEU A 24 -7.92 6.47 -3.60
C LEU A 24 -7.15 6.46 -4.92
N ILE A 25 -7.82 6.14 -6.02
CA ILE A 25 -7.22 6.15 -7.34
C ILE A 25 -7.93 7.21 -8.18
N GLU A 26 -7.13 8.14 -8.72
CA GLU A 26 -7.65 9.22 -9.56
C GLU A 26 -7.10 9.13 -10.97
N TYR A 27 -7.97 9.18 -11.94
CA TYR A 27 -7.59 9.29 -13.35
C TYR A 27 -8.48 10.34 -14.00
N GLU A 28 -7.89 11.43 -14.43
CA GLU A 28 -8.62 12.58 -14.98
C GLU A 28 -9.70 13.03 -14.00
N ASP A 29 -10.97 13.03 -14.40
CA ASP A 29 -12.06 13.47 -13.55
C ASP A 29 -12.70 12.33 -12.76
N VAL A 30 -12.16 11.12 -12.87
CA VAL A 30 -12.74 9.94 -12.22
C VAL A 30 -11.89 9.57 -11.01
N SER A 31 -12.55 9.31 -9.89
CA SER A 31 -11.86 8.77 -8.72
C SER A 31 -12.61 7.54 -8.22
N LYS A 32 -11.84 6.58 -7.72
CA LYS A 32 -12.39 5.35 -7.14
C LYS A 32 -11.73 5.08 -5.81
N GLU A 33 -12.51 4.57 -4.88
CA GLU A 33 -12.03 4.22 -3.55
C GLU A 33 -12.00 2.71 -3.42
N TYR A 34 -10.90 2.18 -2.88
CA TYR A 34 -10.73 0.77 -2.60
C TYR A 34 -10.38 0.62 -1.12
N PHE A 35 -10.82 -0.46 -0.52
CA PHE A 35 -10.61 -0.64 0.91
C PHE A 35 -10.74 -2.11 1.30
N GLY A 36 -10.27 -2.44 2.48
CA GLY A 36 -10.43 -3.76 3.04
C GLY A 36 -9.94 -3.79 4.47
N GLY A 37 -10.10 -4.92 5.12
CA GLY A 37 -9.65 -5.11 6.48
C GLY A 37 -9.18 -6.54 6.70
N GLU A 38 -8.39 -6.73 7.76
CA GLU A 38 -7.86 -8.04 8.14
C GLU A 38 -7.80 -8.14 9.66
N LYS A 39 -7.97 -9.36 10.15
CA LYS A 39 -7.77 -9.64 11.56
C LYS A 39 -6.31 -9.99 11.80
N ASN A 40 -5.85 -9.73 13.00
CA ASN A 40 -4.52 -10.14 13.44
C ASN A 40 -3.41 -9.72 12.46
N THR A 41 -3.39 -8.46 12.14
CA THR A 41 -2.44 -7.88 11.22
C THR A 41 -1.60 -6.80 11.91
N THR A 42 -0.82 -6.04 11.15
CA THR A 42 -0.01 -4.95 11.69
C THR A 42 -0.18 -3.71 10.82
N ASN A 43 0.20 -2.57 11.37
CA ASN A 43 0.13 -1.32 10.65
C ASN A 43 0.94 -1.40 9.34
N ASN A 44 2.17 -1.93 9.41
CA ASN A 44 3.02 -2.04 8.23
C ASN A 44 2.44 -2.96 7.16
N LYS A 45 1.81 -4.06 7.58
CA LYS A 45 1.14 -4.95 6.62
C LYS A 45 -0.01 -4.25 5.91
N MET A 46 -0.77 -3.44 6.64
CA MET A 46 -1.89 -2.72 6.05
C MET A 46 -1.41 -1.63 5.09
N GLU A 47 -0.31 -0.97 5.39
CA GLU A 47 0.29 -0.02 4.46
C GLU A 47 0.73 -0.69 3.16
N LEU A 48 1.39 -1.84 3.26
CA LEU A 48 1.77 -2.62 2.09
C LEU A 48 0.55 -3.11 1.31
N ARG A 49 -0.46 -3.58 2.02
CA ARG A 49 -1.69 -4.09 1.39
C ARG A 49 -2.40 -3.01 0.59
N ALA A 50 -2.46 -1.79 1.11
CA ALA A 50 -3.08 -0.69 0.41
C ALA A 50 -2.40 -0.43 -0.94
N ALA A 51 -1.07 -0.40 -0.95
CA ALA A 51 -0.31 -0.18 -2.19
C ALA A 51 -0.50 -1.35 -3.17
N ILE A 52 -0.44 -2.58 -2.68
CA ILE A 52 -0.62 -3.77 -3.52
C ILE A 52 -2.00 -3.76 -4.18
N GLU A 53 -3.05 -3.56 -3.39
CA GLU A 53 -4.42 -3.63 -3.91
C GLU A 53 -4.71 -2.48 -4.87
N ALA A 54 -4.15 -1.30 -4.62
CA ALA A 54 -4.32 -0.18 -5.52
C ALA A 54 -3.68 -0.45 -6.88
N LEU A 55 -2.45 -0.95 -6.89
CA LEU A 55 -1.76 -1.26 -8.16
C LEU A 55 -2.43 -2.43 -8.87
N LYS A 56 -2.89 -3.41 -8.11
CA LYS A 56 -3.61 -4.57 -8.65
C LYS A 56 -4.90 -4.16 -9.36
N ALA A 57 -5.54 -3.09 -8.92
CA ALA A 57 -6.78 -2.61 -9.52
C ALA A 57 -6.59 -2.00 -10.90
N LEU A 58 -5.37 -1.64 -11.26
CA LEU A 58 -5.07 -1.07 -12.58
C LEU A 58 -5.04 -2.20 -13.62
N LYS A 59 -5.79 -2.03 -14.70
CA LYS A 59 -5.97 -3.11 -15.69
C LYS A 59 -4.99 -3.05 -16.86
N GLU A 60 -4.18 -2.02 -16.92
CA GLU A 60 -3.19 -1.86 -17.97
C GLU A 60 -1.97 -1.15 -17.39
N PRO A 61 -0.81 -1.25 -18.03
CA PRO A 61 0.36 -0.51 -17.56
C PRO A 61 0.09 0.99 -17.53
N CYS A 62 0.48 1.63 -16.43
CA CYS A 62 0.25 3.05 -16.22
C CYS A 62 1.51 3.72 -15.68
N ILE A 63 1.59 5.03 -15.87
CA ILE A 63 2.49 5.86 -15.08
C ILE A 63 1.72 6.16 -13.79
N VAL A 64 2.28 5.81 -12.66
CA VAL A 64 1.59 5.92 -11.37
C VAL A 64 2.34 6.86 -10.45
N ASN A 65 1.66 7.89 -9.98
CA ASN A 65 2.17 8.72 -8.89
C ASN A 65 1.53 8.19 -7.62
N LEU A 66 2.27 7.41 -6.83
CA LEU A 66 1.75 6.80 -5.62
C LEU A 66 2.25 7.54 -4.40
N THR A 67 1.33 8.10 -3.65
CA THR A 67 1.61 8.88 -2.44
C THR A 67 1.24 8.08 -1.21
N THR A 68 2.15 7.99 -0.26
CA THR A 68 1.94 7.29 1.00
C THR A 68 2.50 8.12 2.14
N ASP A 69 1.97 7.96 3.35
CA ASP A 69 2.55 8.55 4.54
C ASP A 69 3.41 7.53 5.31
N SER A 70 3.53 6.32 4.81
CA SER A 70 4.29 5.27 5.46
C SER A 70 5.78 5.40 5.17
N LYS A 71 6.56 5.71 6.18
CA LYS A 71 8.02 5.71 6.06
C LYS A 71 8.54 4.30 5.77
N TYR A 72 7.89 3.30 6.35
CA TYR A 72 8.27 1.91 6.16
C TYR A 72 8.20 1.52 4.69
N VAL A 73 7.08 1.84 4.02
CA VAL A 73 6.93 1.54 2.60
C VAL A 73 7.95 2.31 1.76
N MET A 74 8.10 3.61 2.03
CA MET A 74 9.06 4.44 1.28
C MET A 74 10.48 3.94 1.44
N GLN A 75 10.91 3.64 2.65
CA GLN A 75 12.27 3.15 2.89
C GLN A 75 12.49 1.79 2.23
N GLY A 76 11.49 0.91 2.27
CA GLY A 76 11.60 -0.38 1.62
C GLY A 76 11.80 -0.25 0.13
N ILE A 77 10.98 0.55 -0.51
CA ILE A 77 11.05 0.73 -1.97
C ILE A 77 12.33 1.43 -2.40
N THR A 78 12.77 2.42 -1.64
CA THR A 78 13.90 3.26 -2.07
C THR A 78 15.26 2.74 -1.58
N SER A 79 15.29 2.00 -0.48
CA SER A 79 16.57 1.64 0.16
C SER A 79 16.78 0.16 0.37
N TRP A 80 15.73 -0.63 0.63
CA TRP A 80 15.92 -2.03 1.05
C TRP A 80 15.68 -3.05 -0.03
N ILE A 81 14.74 -2.81 -0.92
CA ILE A 81 14.22 -3.86 -1.80
C ILE A 81 15.25 -4.40 -2.78
N GLU A 82 16.15 -3.54 -3.29
CA GLU A 82 17.17 -3.98 -4.23
C GLU A 82 18.16 -4.95 -3.58
N ASN A 83 18.53 -4.68 -2.33
CA ASN A 83 19.39 -5.60 -1.60
C ASN A 83 18.67 -6.90 -1.28
N TRP A 84 17.41 -6.84 -0.91
CA TRP A 84 16.65 -8.04 -0.66
C TRP A 84 16.56 -8.92 -1.90
N LYS A 85 16.32 -8.33 -3.06
CA LYS A 85 16.26 -9.08 -4.32
C LYS A 85 17.60 -9.73 -4.65
N LYS A 86 18.71 -9.03 -4.43
CA LYS A 86 20.04 -9.57 -4.65
C LYS A 86 20.37 -10.71 -3.70
N ASN A 87 19.82 -10.67 -2.49
CA ASN A 87 20.10 -11.67 -1.46
C ASN A 87 19.00 -12.71 -1.35
N ASN A 88 18.22 -12.87 -2.41
CA ASN A 88 17.17 -13.88 -2.48
C ASN A 88 16.13 -13.72 -1.37
N TRP A 89 15.81 -12.46 -1.03
CA TRP A 89 14.86 -12.07 0.01
C TRP A 89 15.24 -12.54 1.41
N LYS A 90 16.54 -12.66 1.65
CA LYS A 90 17.05 -13.04 2.97
C LYS A 90 17.73 -11.86 3.65
N ASN A 91 17.60 -11.79 4.96
CA ASN A 91 18.30 -10.78 5.76
C ASN A 91 19.70 -11.26 6.11
N SER A 92 20.45 -10.48 6.90
CA SER A 92 21.82 -10.82 7.28
C SER A 92 21.92 -12.11 8.09
N ALA A 93 20.84 -12.50 8.77
CA ALA A 93 20.79 -13.76 9.50
C ALA A 93 20.34 -14.94 8.61
N LYS A 94 20.24 -14.72 7.31
CA LYS A 94 19.83 -15.71 6.31
C LYS A 94 18.39 -16.21 6.50
N LYS A 95 17.56 -15.41 7.15
CA LYS A 95 16.14 -15.66 7.30
C LYS A 95 15.35 -14.78 6.34
N ASP A 96 14.14 -15.18 6.00
CA ASP A 96 13.30 -14.36 5.13
C ASP A 96 13.10 -12.98 5.73
N VAL A 97 13.14 -11.96 4.88
CA VAL A 97 12.88 -10.59 5.33
C VAL A 97 11.45 -10.50 5.87
N LYS A 98 11.25 -9.61 6.84
CA LYS A 98 9.93 -9.44 7.46
C LYS A 98 8.92 -8.98 6.40
N ASN A 99 7.73 -9.54 6.45
CA ASN A 99 6.66 -9.27 5.48
C ASN A 99 7.05 -9.60 4.04
N LYS A 100 7.91 -10.60 3.87
CA LYS A 100 8.43 -11.00 2.56
C LYS A 100 7.32 -11.18 1.54
N ASP A 101 6.25 -11.91 1.90
CA ASP A 101 5.17 -12.20 0.95
C ASP A 101 4.55 -10.93 0.39
N LEU A 102 4.34 -9.94 1.24
CA LEU A 102 3.75 -8.67 0.81
C LEU A 102 4.73 -7.86 -0.03
N TRP A 103 6.00 -7.84 0.35
CA TRP A 103 7.01 -7.13 -0.43
C TRP A 103 7.20 -7.73 -1.81
N VAL A 104 7.17 -9.06 -1.93
CA VAL A 104 7.26 -9.74 -3.21
C VAL A 104 6.07 -9.41 -4.09
N GLN A 105 4.86 -9.42 -3.53
CA GLN A 105 3.66 -9.04 -4.28
C GLN A 105 3.73 -7.59 -4.75
N LEU A 106 4.15 -6.69 -3.86
CA LEU A 106 4.27 -5.28 -4.22
C LEU A 106 5.27 -5.10 -5.37
N ASP A 107 6.42 -5.75 -5.29
CA ASP A 107 7.44 -5.67 -6.33
C ASP A 107 6.89 -6.14 -7.68
N GLU A 108 6.12 -7.22 -7.69
CA GLU A 108 5.53 -7.74 -8.92
C GLU A 108 4.62 -6.72 -9.59
N TYR A 109 3.78 -6.04 -8.80
CA TYR A 109 2.88 -5.03 -9.36
C TYR A 109 3.60 -3.75 -9.74
N VAL A 110 4.61 -3.36 -8.98
CA VAL A 110 5.43 -2.19 -9.31
C VAL A 110 6.11 -2.37 -10.68
N LEU A 111 6.58 -3.58 -10.97
CA LEU A 111 7.26 -3.86 -12.23
C LEU A 111 6.33 -3.80 -13.44
N LYS A 112 5.03 -3.88 -13.23
CA LYS A 112 4.05 -3.78 -14.33
C LYS A 112 3.74 -2.34 -14.73
N HIS A 113 4.20 -1.38 -13.95
CA HIS A 113 3.89 0.03 -14.16
C HIS A 113 5.15 0.86 -14.02
N ASP A 114 5.05 2.13 -14.37
CA ASP A 114 6.09 3.12 -14.09
C ASP A 114 5.67 3.87 -12.83
N VAL A 115 6.09 3.38 -11.67
CA VAL A 115 5.62 3.92 -10.38
C VAL A 115 6.61 4.94 -9.86
N LYS A 116 6.11 6.14 -9.59
CA LYS A 116 6.86 7.21 -8.96
C LYS A 116 6.31 7.36 -7.54
N TRP A 117 7.18 7.18 -6.56
CA TRP A 117 6.79 7.16 -5.16
C TRP A 117 6.95 8.54 -4.53
N HIS A 118 5.93 8.95 -3.80
CA HIS A 118 5.92 10.23 -3.10
C HIS A 118 5.56 10.00 -1.64
N TRP A 119 6.27 10.65 -0.75
CA TRP A 119 5.97 10.55 0.68
C TRP A 119 5.37 11.87 1.16
N VAL A 120 4.33 11.78 1.99
CA VAL A 120 3.76 12.92 2.69
C VAL A 120 3.73 12.61 4.17
N LYS A 121 3.85 13.63 4.99
CA LYS A 121 3.74 13.47 6.43
C LYS A 121 2.30 13.13 6.79
N GLY A 122 2.11 12.13 7.63
CA GLY A 122 0.78 11.74 8.06
C GLY A 122 0.08 12.87 8.81
N HIS A 123 -1.22 12.99 8.60
CA HIS A 123 -2.06 14.01 9.22
C HIS A 123 -1.57 15.44 8.93
N SER A 124 -1.02 15.64 7.73
CA SER A 124 -0.48 16.95 7.35
C SER A 124 -1.49 17.82 6.61
N GLY A 125 -2.76 17.42 6.55
CA GLY A 125 -3.78 18.16 5.85
C GLY A 125 -3.86 17.87 4.35
N HIS A 126 -3.17 16.84 3.88
CA HIS A 126 -3.22 16.44 2.47
C HIS A 126 -4.56 15.76 2.20
N LYS A 127 -5.41 16.45 1.43
CA LYS A 127 -6.82 16.07 1.27
C LYS A 127 -7.02 14.63 0.81
N GLN A 128 -6.32 14.22 -0.24
CA GLN A 128 -6.47 12.88 -0.81
C GLN A 128 -5.96 11.79 0.15
N ASN A 129 -4.88 12.07 0.86
CA ASN A 129 -4.37 11.11 1.84
C ASN A 129 -5.30 11.00 3.04
N GLU A 130 -6.01 12.06 3.39
CA GLU A 130 -7.01 11.98 4.44
C GLU A 130 -8.17 11.09 4.04
N ILE A 131 -8.55 11.07 2.77
CA ILE A 131 -9.58 10.16 2.28
C ILE A 131 -9.12 8.70 2.46
N ALA A 132 -7.89 8.39 2.07
CA ALA A 132 -7.34 7.05 2.25
C ALA A 132 -7.26 6.67 3.72
N ASP A 133 -6.87 7.62 4.59
CA ASP A 133 -6.81 7.41 6.03
C ASP A 133 -8.19 7.06 6.58
N GLN A 134 -9.22 7.80 6.22
CA GLN A 134 -10.57 7.53 6.68
C GLN A 134 -11.09 6.17 6.20
N LEU A 135 -10.78 5.80 4.95
CA LEU A 135 -11.16 4.48 4.45
C LEU A 135 -10.54 3.37 5.28
N SER A 136 -9.26 3.50 5.64
CA SER A 136 -8.58 2.50 6.44
C SER A 136 -9.19 2.39 7.83
N LEU A 137 -9.50 3.51 8.46
CA LEU A 137 -10.08 3.52 9.81
C LEU A 137 -11.49 2.98 9.84
N ILE A 138 -12.32 3.33 8.86
CA ILE A 138 -13.70 2.85 8.80
C ILE A 138 -13.74 1.34 8.70
N HIS A 139 -12.85 0.75 7.92
CA HIS A 139 -12.90 -0.67 7.63
C HIS A 139 -12.12 -1.55 8.60
N ILE A 140 -11.48 -0.99 9.60
CA ILE A 140 -10.91 -1.76 10.69
C ILE A 140 -11.96 -2.65 11.37
N SER A 141 -13.20 -2.15 11.49
CA SER A 141 -14.25 -2.90 12.15
C SER A 141 -14.83 -4.03 11.28
N GLU A 142 -14.42 -4.12 10.02
CA GLU A 142 -14.87 -5.15 9.10
C GLU A 142 -13.69 -5.90 8.53
N PRO A 143 -12.86 -6.51 9.38
CA PRO A 143 -11.55 -6.97 8.95
C PRO A 143 -11.56 -8.13 7.98
N THR A 144 -12.66 -8.80 7.77
CA THR A 144 -12.71 -9.93 6.85
C THR A 144 -13.38 -9.62 5.52
N ARG A 145 -13.79 -8.38 5.29
CA ARG A 145 -14.52 -8.05 4.09
C ARG A 145 -13.61 -7.41 3.08
N HIS A 146 -13.72 -7.87 1.87
CA HIS A 146 -12.98 -7.29 0.79
C HIS A 146 -13.91 -6.92 -0.30
N ASP A 147 -14.92 -6.37 0.09
CA ASP A 147 -15.77 -6.18 -0.86
C ASP A 147 -15.47 -5.42 -1.82
N GLN A 148 -14.97 -5.35 -2.09
CA GLN A 148 -14.74 -4.92 -2.91
C GLN A 148 -14.97 -4.56 -3.73
N ILE A 149 -14.99 -4.36 -4.12
CA ILE A 149 -14.72 -3.90 -4.89
C ILE A 149 -15.04 -4.01 -5.94
N SER A 150 -15.25 -4.09 -6.41
CA SER A 150 -15.62 -4.31 -7.32
C SER A 150 -15.57 -4.07 -8.08
#